data_87b1923e19a602fc23fb4d9d42a21b5b
#
_entry.id   87b1923e19a602fc23fb4d9d42a21b5b
#
_cell.length_a   1.000
_cell.length_b   1.000
_cell.length_c   1.000
_cell.angle_alpha   90.00
_cell.angle_beta   90.00
_cell.angle_gamma   90.00
#
_symmetry.space_group_name_H-M   'P 1'
#
loop_
_entity.id
_entity.type
_entity.pdbx_description
1 polymer ?
#
loop_
_entity_poly.entity_id
_entity_poly.type
_entity_poly.pdbx_seq_one_letter_code
_entity_poly.pdbx_strand_id
1 'polypeptide(L)'
;MARDNELRSGFLNHDYLLTFEVGDATKREKLAVLCEGEWMGDKVTPTTWEVSTRLAPDAIEKTLLEILGEGDRAAYYYLSDSKRIFRVVLTG
;
A
#
# COMPACT_ATOMS: atom_id res chain seq x y z
N MET A 1 -5.51 -18.24 11.19
CA MET A 1 -5.27 -17.79 11.29
C MET A 1 -5.16 -17.32 11.10
N ALA A 2 -5.14 -16.97 11.34
CA ALA A 2 -5.01 -16.37 11.30
C ALA A 2 -4.70 -15.98 11.21
N ARG A 3 -5.05 -15.98 10.65
CA ARG A 3 -4.37 -15.37 10.74
C ARG A 3 -3.77 -15.41 11.80
N ASP A 4 -3.46 -16.06 12.37
CA ASP A 4 -2.84 -15.84 13.38
C ASP A 4 -2.45 -14.72 13.29
N ASN A 5 -3.01 -14.27 12.70
CA ASN A 5 -2.76 -13.22 12.49
C ASN A 5 -2.90 -12.25 13.20
N GLU A 6 -3.54 -12.47 13.74
CA GLU A 6 -3.79 -11.42 14.58
C GLU A 6 -2.62 -11.09 15.40
N LEU A 7 -1.91 -12.05 15.83
CA LEU A 7 -0.71 -11.78 16.52
C LEU A 7 0.19 -10.90 15.76
N ARG A 8 0.41 -11.26 14.52
CA ARG A 8 1.36 -10.54 13.78
C ARG A 8 0.86 -9.17 13.45
N SER A 9 -0.38 -9.01 13.17
CA SER A 9 -0.83 -7.70 12.79
C SER A 9 -0.79 -6.75 13.98
N GLY A 10 -0.92 -7.24 15.18
CA GLY A 10 -0.91 -6.37 16.34
C GLY A 10 0.42 -5.76 16.60
N PHE A 11 1.50 -6.41 16.20
CA PHE A 11 2.82 -5.91 16.52
C PHE A 11 3.62 -5.49 15.34
N LEU A 12 3.59 -6.29 14.31
CA LEU A 12 4.57 -6.14 13.26
C LEU A 12 4.02 -5.47 12.02
N ASN A 13 2.72 -5.57 11.83
CA ASN A 13 2.13 -5.07 10.60
C ASN A 13 1.53 -3.70 10.77
N HIS A 14 1.62 -2.93 9.70
CA HIS A 14 0.97 -1.63 9.59
C HIS A 14 -0.10 -1.75 8.53
N ASP A 15 -1.23 -1.15 8.79
CA ASP A 15 -2.37 -1.22 7.88
C ASP A 15 -2.52 0.09 7.12
N TYR A 16 -2.81 -0.03 5.83
CA TYR A 16 -2.95 1.12 4.98
C TYR A 16 -4.14 0.95 4.05
N LEU A 17 -4.75 2.07 3.71
CA LEU A 17 -5.63 2.11 2.55
C LEU A 17 -4.81 2.81 1.47
N LEU A 18 -4.59 2.11 0.36
CA LEU A 18 -3.69 2.58 -0.69
C LEU A 18 -4.47 2.73 -1.98
N THR A 19 -4.31 3.87 -2.64
CA THR A 19 -4.92 4.08 -3.93
C THR A 19 -3.86 4.62 -4.89
N PHE A 20 -4.00 4.31 -6.18
CA PHE A 20 -3.01 4.78 -7.15
C PHE A 20 -3.65 5.01 -8.50
N GLU A 21 -3.04 5.94 -9.26
CA GLU A 21 -3.38 6.22 -10.64
C GLU A 21 -2.12 6.03 -11.46
N VAL A 22 -2.09 5.00 -12.27
CA VAL A 22 -0.89 4.64 -13.02
C VAL A 22 -1.30 4.38 -14.46
N GLY A 23 -0.64 5.08 -15.38
CA GLY A 23 -1.00 4.98 -16.79
C GLY A 23 -0.53 3.72 -17.46
N ASP A 24 0.57 3.14 -16.98
CA ASP A 24 1.16 1.98 -17.63
C ASP A 24 0.57 0.69 -17.09
N ALA A 25 0.05 -0.15 -18.00
CA ALA A 25 -0.59 -1.39 -17.59
C ALA A 25 0.36 -2.34 -16.87
N THR A 26 1.60 -2.38 -17.29
CA THR A 26 2.59 -3.26 -16.66
C THR A 26 2.86 -2.83 -15.22
N LYS A 27 2.93 -1.52 -14.99
CA LYS A 27 3.15 -1.02 -13.64
C LYS A 27 1.93 -1.22 -12.76
N ARG A 28 0.73 -1.07 -13.33
CA ARG A 28 -0.50 -1.36 -12.58
C ARG A 28 -0.53 -2.81 -12.12
N GLU A 29 -0.13 -3.70 -13.02
CA GLU A 29 -0.09 -5.11 -12.69
C GLU A 29 0.93 -5.38 -11.59
N LYS A 30 2.09 -4.75 -11.68
CA LYS A 30 3.12 -4.91 -10.68
C LYS A 30 2.64 -4.47 -9.31
N LEU A 31 1.95 -3.34 -9.26
CA LEU A 31 1.39 -2.86 -8.00
C LEU A 31 0.32 -3.81 -7.46
N ALA A 32 -0.53 -4.33 -8.33
CA ALA A 32 -1.57 -5.25 -7.90
C ALA A 32 -0.97 -6.52 -7.32
N VAL A 33 0.07 -7.06 -7.96
CA VAL A 33 0.73 -8.26 -7.47
C VAL A 33 1.37 -7.99 -6.12
N LEU A 34 1.99 -6.84 -5.95
CA LEU A 34 2.61 -6.46 -4.69
C LEU A 34 1.58 -6.32 -3.59
N CYS A 35 0.48 -5.62 -3.90
CA CYS A 35 -0.58 -5.41 -2.91
C CYS A 35 -1.22 -6.72 -2.49
N GLU A 36 -1.52 -7.57 -3.44
CA GLU A 36 -2.21 -8.82 -3.14
C GLU A 36 -1.30 -9.81 -2.44
N GLY A 37 -0.05 -9.86 -2.84
CA GLY A 37 0.88 -10.85 -2.32
C GLY A 37 1.64 -10.36 -1.11
N GLU A 38 2.74 -9.67 -1.38
CA GLU A 38 3.68 -9.30 -0.31
C GLU A 38 3.02 -8.43 0.76
N TRP A 39 2.11 -7.56 0.36
CA TRP A 39 1.44 -6.65 1.29
C TRP A 39 0.10 -7.19 1.79
N MET A 40 -0.22 -8.44 1.48
CA MET A 40 -1.39 -9.15 2.02
C MET A 40 -2.65 -8.30 1.94
N GLY A 41 -2.90 -7.74 0.77
CA GLY A 41 -3.99 -6.80 0.63
C GLY A 41 -5.25 -7.38 0.04
N ASP A 42 -6.33 -6.67 0.26
CA ASP A 42 -7.62 -6.97 -0.33
C ASP A 42 -7.98 -5.83 -1.27
N LYS A 43 -8.38 -6.20 -2.47
CA LYS A 43 -8.75 -5.20 -3.46
C LYS A 43 -10.12 -4.61 -3.13
N VAL A 44 -10.16 -3.30 -2.98
CA VAL A 44 -11.41 -2.60 -2.73
C VAL A 44 -12.02 -2.12 -4.05
N THR A 45 -11.18 -1.55 -4.90
CA THR A 45 -11.53 -1.19 -6.28
C THR A 45 -10.31 -1.53 -7.12
N PRO A 46 -10.42 -1.45 -8.45
CA PRO A 46 -9.23 -1.76 -9.28
C PRO A 46 -7.99 -0.93 -8.94
N THR A 47 -8.17 0.23 -8.31
CA THR A 47 -7.06 1.11 -7.99
C THR A 47 -6.91 1.37 -6.50
N THR A 48 -7.68 0.68 -5.66
CA THR A 48 -7.65 0.92 -4.22
C THR A 48 -7.53 -0.42 -3.50
N TRP A 49 -6.58 -0.50 -2.58
CA TRP A 49 -6.31 -1.72 -1.84
C TRP A 49 -6.20 -1.42 -0.36
N GLU A 50 -6.66 -2.36 0.43
CA GLU A 50 -6.42 -2.35 1.86
C GLU A 50 -5.28 -3.32 2.10
N VAL A 51 -4.13 -2.83 2.59
CA VAL A 51 -2.94 -3.67 2.72
C VAL A 51 -2.46 -3.70 4.16
N SER A 52 -1.73 -4.77 4.47
CA SER A 52 -1.15 -4.96 5.78
C SER A 52 0.28 -5.42 5.56
N THR A 53 1.25 -4.66 6.05
CA THR A 53 2.65 -4.93 5.77
C THR A 53 3.51 -4.49 6.92
N ARG A 54 4.72 -5.01 6.97
CA ARG A 54 5.68 -4.61 7.99
C ARG A 54 6.32 -3.27 7.69
N LEU A 55 6.12 -2.75 6.50
CA LEU A 55 6.76 -1.50 6.10
C LEU A 55 6.11 -0.31 6.79
N ALA A 56 6.93 0.53 7.38
CA ALA A 56 6.47 1.79 7.94
C ALA A 56 6.16 2.76 6.80
N PRO A 57 5.48 3.87 7.08
CA PRO A 57 5.09 4.81 6.01
C PRO A 57 6.22 5.25 5.10
N ASP A 58 7.40 5.52 5.65
CA ASP A 58 8.53 5.94 4.82
C ASP A 58 8.90 4.89 3.80
N ALA A 59 8.89 3.62 4.22
CA ALA A 59 9.27 2.53 3.34
C ALA A 59 8.19 2.27 2.29
N ILE A 60 6.94 2.43 2.65
CA ILE A 60 5.85 2.32 1.68
C ILE A 60 6.02 3.37 0.60
N GLU A 61 6.28 4.61 1.01
CA GLU A 61 6.42 5.69 0.06
C GLU A 61 7.61 5.46 -0.86
N LYS A 62 8.72 5.00 -0.30
CA LYS A 62 9.90 4.72 -1.10
C LYS A 62 9.63 3.64 -2.13
N THR A 63 8.95 2.58 -1.72
CA THR A 63 8.62 1.49 -2.63
C THR A 63 7.72 1.97 -3.76
N LEU A 64 6.72 2.79 -3.42
CA LEU A 64 5.83 3.32 -4.43
C LEU A 64 6.59 4.18 -5.43
N LEU A 65 7.49 5.02 -4.94
CA LEU A 65 8.27 5.88 -5.83
C LEU A 65 9.17 5.09 -6.78
N GLU A 66 9.61 3.91 -6.36
CA GLU A 66 10.42 3.06 -7.22
C GLU A 66 9.62 2.46 -8.36
N ILE A 67 8.32 2.30 -8.17
CA ILE A 67 7.46 1.68 -9.17
C ILE A 67 6.81 2.72 -10.07
N LEU A 68 6.36 3.83 -9.49
CA LEU A 68 5.62 4.84 -10.22
C LEU A 68 6.47 5.53 -11.27
N GLY A 69 5.87 5.83 -12.40
CA GLY A 69 6.52 6.57 -13.44
C GLY A 69 6.11 8.02 -13.42
N GLU A 70 6.68 8.78 -14.32
CA GLU A 70 6.40 10.20 -14.40
C GLU A 70 4.92 10.43 -14.63
N GLY A 71 4.33 11.30 -13.83
CA GLY A 71 2.91 11.62 -13.95
C GLY A 71 2.00 10.69 -13.18
N ASP A 72 2.52 9.56 -12.72
CA ASP A 72 1.74 8.64 -11.90
C ASP A 72 1.62 9.21 -10.49
N ARG A 73 0.60 8.78 -9.78
CA ARG A 73 0.43 9.22 -8.40
C ARG A 73 -0.18 8.13 -7.57
N ALA A 74 0.02 8.24 -6.27
CA ALA A 74 -0.59 7.32 -5.32
C ALA A 74 -0.88 8.09 -4.04
N ALA A 75 -1.76 7.53 -3.23
CA ALA A 75 -2.02 8.08 -1.91
C ALA A 75 -2.20 6.93 -0.96
N TYR A 76 -1.80 7.12 0.27
CA TYR A 76 -2.07 6.10 1.27
C TYR A 76 -2.57 6.74 2.55
N TYR A 77 -3.39 5.99 3.25
CA TYR A 77 -3.93 6.39 4.52
C TYR A 77 -3.43 5.36 5.54
N TYR A 78 -2.58 5.79 6.45
CA TYR A 78 -2.03 4.90 7.45
C TYR A 78 -3.02 4.80 8.61
N LEU A 79 -3.40 3.58 8.92
CA LEU A 79 -4.42 3.33 9.93
C LEU A 79 -3.77 2.69 11.14
N SER A 80 -3.99 3.26 12.30
CA SER A 80 -3.54 2.64 13.54
C SER A 80 -4.44 3.15 14.66
N ASP A 81 -4.32 2.52 15.80
CA ASP A 81 -5.14 2.92 16.94
C ASP A 81 -4.84 4.32 17.41
N SER A 82 -3.59 4.72 17.35
CA SER A 82 -3.17 5.97 17.94
C SER A 82 -2.78 7.03 16.94
N LYS A 83 -2.81 6.72 15.65
CA LYS A 83 -2.27 7.64 14.67
C LYS A 83 -2.95 7.46 13.32
N ARG A 84 -3.16 8.56 12.63
CA ARG A 84 -3.65 8.56 11.26
C ARG A 84 -2.75 9.43 10.44
N ILE A 85 -2.28 8.91 9.32
CA ILE A 85 -1.44 9.65 8.40
C ILE A 85 -2.01 9.49 7.00
N PHE A 86 -2.24 10.61 6.33
CA PHE A 86 -2.67 10.59 4.95
C PHE A 86 -1.58 11.25 4.10
N ARG A 87 -1.17 10.58 3.05
CA ARG A 87 -0.13 11.09 2.16
C ARG A 87 -0.49 10.91 0.72
N VAL A 88 -0.13 11.87 -0.07
CA VAL A 88 -0.25 11.80 -1.51
C VAL A 88 1.16 11.73 -2.07
N VAL A 89 1.44 10.71 -2.85
CA VAL A 89 2.75 10.49 -3.44
C VAL A 89 2.66 10.86 -4.90
N LEU A 90 3.40 11.88 -5.30
CA LEU A 90 3.38 12.39 -6.66
C LEU A 90 4.74 12.21 -7.30
N THR A 91 4.74 11.92 -8.59
CA THR A 91 5.96 11.83 -9.37
C THR A 91 5.87 12.76 -10.56
N GLY A 92 6.98 13.28 -10.94
CA GLY A 92 7.06 14.16 -12.10
C GLY A 92 6.66 15.57 -11.83
#